data_2205d540755736a2ef5a5174967fc24d
#
_entry.id   2205d540755736a2ef5a5174967fc24d
#
_cell.length_a   1.000
_cell.length_b   1.000
_cell.length_c   1.000
_cell.angle_alpha   90.00
_cell.angle_beta   90.00
_cell.angle_gamma   90.00
#
_symmetry.space_group_name_H-M   'P 1'
#
loop_
_entity.id
_entity.type
_entity.pdbx_description
1 polymer ?
#
loop_
_entity_poly.entity_id
_entity_poly.type
_entity_poly.pdbx_seq_one_letter_code
_entity_poly.pdbx_strand_id
1 'polypeptide(L)'
;MKRYLLLRALTIAALWLTASTCLGQSGPEKGGHEIQVFAGGGHSVSGGRGSTSILNAGLRYGWVLTNPHLPGFLRGRFEYAVDALPVFAVFQPANTAYGLGFDPLGLKWNFERRGRFSPYLELTGGTLFTNHNVPTGTNPVNFMDQAAFGTHILGARYNWSLELRYMHISNAGLATPNPGINTVQVRLGIGKFYRGHSR
;
A
#
# COMPACT_ATOMS: atom_id res chain seq x y z
N MET A 1 -37.88 10.63 -6.42
CA MET A 1 -37.26 9.51 -7.17
C MET A 1 -35.78 9.30 -6.86
N LYS A 2 -34.89 10.29 -6.88
CA LYS A 2 -33.43 10.09 -6.64
C LYS A 2 -33.05 9.53 -5.24
N ARG A 3 -33.77 9.89 -4.17
CA ARG A 3 -33.50 9.38 -2.81
C ARG A 3 -33.74 7.87 -2.64
N TYR A 4 -34.76 7.33 -3.32
CA TYR A 4 -35.05 5.87 -3.25
C TYR A 4 -34.07 5.00 -4.02
N LEU A 5 -33.43 5.56 -5.08
CA LEU A 5 -32.36 4.86 -5.80
C LEU A 5 -31.08 4.74 -4.96
N LEU A 6 -30.71 5.79 -4.22
CA LEU A 6 -29.54 5.77 -3.34
C LEU A 6 -29.74 4.79 -2.17
N LEU A 7 -30.92 4.75 -1.54
CA LEU A 7 -31.22 3.78 -0.48
C LEU A 7 -31.18 2.35 -1.01
N ARG A 8 -31.71 2.08 -2.19
CA ARG A 8 -31.68 0.73 -2.82
C ARG A 8 -30.27 0.33 -3.20
N ALA A 9 -29.43 1.25 -3.68
CA ALA A 9 -28.04 0.98 -3.97
C ALA A 9 -27.23 0.64 -2.69
N LEU A 10 -27.48 1.36 -1.58
CA LEU A 10 -26.86 1.12 -0.29
C LEU A 10 -27.32 -0.21 0.33
N THR A 11 -28.60 -0.58 0.20
CA THR A 11 -29.10 -1.88 0.70
C THR A 11 -28.59 -3.05 -0.14
N ILE A 12 -28.46 -2.92 -1.45
CA ILE A 12 -27.87 -3.94 -2.33
C ILE A 12 -26.38 -4.11 -2.00
N ALA A 13 -25.63 -3.02 -1.81
CA ALA A 13 -24.23 -3.07 -1.40
C ALA A 13 -24.08 -3.72 0.00
N ALA A 14 -24.96 -3.43 0.94
CA ALA A 14 -24.97 -4.06 2.26
C ALA A 14 -25.31 -5.57 2.22
N LEU A 15 -26.22 -6.00 1.35
CA LEU A 15 -26.57 -7.41 1.15
C LEU A 15 -25.44 -8.21 0.50
N TRP A 16 -24.65 -7.62 -0.39
CA TRP A 16 -23.45 -8.26 -0.96
C TRP A 16 -22.33 -8.43 0.07
N LEU A 17 -22.27 -7.57 1.08
CA LEU A 17 -21.33 -7.69 2.21
C LEU A 17 -21.65 -8.81 3.19
N THR A 18 -22.92 -9.26 3.26
CA THR A 18 -23.35 -10.30 4.21
C THR A 18 -23.41 -11.71 3.64
N ALA A 19 -23.34 -11.91 2.32
CA ALA A 19 -23.55 -13.20 1.67
C ALA A 19 -22.28 -14.07 1.49
N SER A 20 -21.18 -13.76 2.16
CA SER A 20 -19.94 -14.56 2.06
C SER A 20 -19.59 -15.20 3.41
N THR A 21 -20.49 -15.98 3.96
CA THR A 21 -20.13 -16.94 4.99
C THR A 21 -19.60 -18.20 4.32
N CYS A 22 -18.39 -18.58 4.72
CA CYS A 22 -17.77 -19.89 4.57
C CYS A 22 -16.87 -20.15 3.37
N LEU A 23 -15.72 -20.51 3.73
CA LEU A 23 -14.43 -20.91 3.17
C LEU A 23 -13.48 -19.72 3.17
N GLY A 24 -13.10 -19.32 4.39
CA GLY A 24 -12.13 -18.24 4.58
C GLY A 24 -10.84 -18.58 3.86
N GLN A 25 -10.43 -17.69 2.95
CA GLN A 25 -9.09 -17.69 2.44
C GLN A 25 -8.11 -17.68 3.62
N SER A 26 -7.01 -18.42 3.52
CA SER A 26 -5.91 -18.29 4.46
C SER A 26 -5.46 -16.84 4.51
N GLY A 27 -5.47 -16.24 5.68
CA GLY A 27 -4.87 -14.94 5.90
C GLY A 27 -3.34 -15.06 5.92
N PRO A 28 -2.63 -14.05 6.43
CA PRO A 28 -1.17 -14.12 6.59
C PRO A 28 -0.81 -15.24 7.58
N GLU A 29 -0.33 -16.36 7.07
CA GLU A 29 0.12 -17.53 7.83
C GLU A 29 1.62 -17.76 7.58
N LYS A 30 2.37 -18.24 8.59
CA LYS A 30 3.81 -18.50 8.46
C LYS A 30 4.11 -19.38 7.25
N GLY A 31 5.11 -18.97 6.47
CA GLY A 31 5.52 -19.63 5.21
C GLY A 31 4.60 -19.33 4.05
N GLY A 32 3.50 -18.60 4.27
CA GLY A 32 2.60 -18.16 3.22
C GLY A 32 3.16 -16.96 2.44
N HIS A 33 2.61 -16.76 1.24
CA HIS A 33 3.02 -15.71 0.32
C HIS A 33 1.81 -14.82 -0.02
N GLU A 34 2.01 -13.51 -0.03
CA GLU A 34 1.06 -12.54 -0.56
C GLU A 34 1.41 -12.20 -2.01
N ILE A 35 0.44 -12.21 -2.89
CA ILE A 35 0.53 -11.60 -4.22
C ILE A 35 -0.62 -10.61 -4.34
N GLN A 36 -0.29 -9.35 -4.65
CA GLN A 36 -1.27 -8.27 -4.71
C GLN A 36 -0.98 -7.35 -5.89
N VAL A 37 -2.03 -6.88 -6.54
CA VAL A 37 -2.03 -5.70 -7.42
C VAL A 37 -2.63 -4.55 -6.63
N PHE A 38 -2.04 -3.38 -6.74
CA PHE A 38 -2.52 -2.20 -6.04
C PHE A 38 -2.46 -0.94 -6.90
N ALA A 39 -3.27 0.04 -6.52
CA ALA A 39 -3.17 1.41 -7.00
C ALA A 39 -3.41 2.37 -5.84
N GLY A 40 -2.74 3.50 -5.89
CA GLY A 40 -2.84 4.51 -4.85
C GLY A 40 -2.57 5.91 -5.38
N GLY A 41 -2.99 6.89 -4.61
CA GLY A 41 -2.73 8.28 -4.90
C GLY A 41 -2.94 9.16 -3.68
N GLY A 42 -2.37 10.35 -3.75
CA GLY A 42 -2.45 11.30 -2.67
C GLY A 42 -1.88 12.66 -3.01
N HIS A 43 -1.78 13.48 -2.00
CA HIS A 43 -1.35 14.87 -2.14
C HIS A 43 -0.26 15.21 -1.12
N SER A 44 0.55 16.22 -1.47
CA SER A 44 1.62 16.70 -0.60
C SER A 44 1.08 17.30 0.69
N VAL A 45 1.85 17.06 1.76
CA VAL A 45 1.64 17.64 3.09
C VAL A 45 2.87 18.46 3.49
N SER A 46 2.82 19.14 4.63
CA SER A 46 3.91 19.99 5.14
C SER A 46 5.24 19.25 5.28
N GLY A 47 6.35 19.99 5.21
CA GLY A 47 7.72 19.51 5.42
C GLY A 47 8.52 19.22 4.15
N GLY A 48 8.03 19.64 2.98
CA GLY A 48 8.71 19.52 1.69
C GLY A 48 8.07 20.40 0.63
N ARG A 49 8.35 20.12 -0.66
CA ARG A 49 7.67 20.81 -1.78
C ARG A 49 6.18 20.49 -1.74
N GLY A 50 5.36 21.55 -1.66
CA GLY A 50 3.90 21.48 -1.69
C GLY A 50 3.33 21.41 -3.11
N SER A 51 1.99 21.45 -3.19
CA SER A 51 1.21 21.48 -4.46
C SER A 51 1.56 20.34 -5.41
N THR A 52 1.85 19.16 -4.87
CA THR A 52 2.24 17.97 -5.64
C THR A 52 1.26 16.85 -5.35
N SER A 53 0.76 16.20 -6.39
CA SER A 53 -0.05 14.99 -6.27
C SER A 53 0.71 13.79 -6.83
N ILE A 54 0.43 12.62 -6.31
CA ILE A 54 1.04 11.37 -6.75
C ILE A 54 -0.06 10.37 -7.11
N LEU A 55 0.17 9.61 -8.16
CA LEU A 55 -0.58 8.42 -8.51
C LEU A 55 0.41 7.31 -8.80
N ASN A 56 0.17 6.13 -8.23
CA ASN A 56 1.01 4.96 -8.49
C ASN A 56 0.15 3.69 -8.58
N ALA A 57 0.69 2.70 -9.31
CA ALA A 57 0.12 1.36 -9.33
C ALA A 57 1.26 0.34 -9.45
N GLY A 58 1.05 -0.83 -8.85
CA GLY A 58 2.10 -1.82 -8.77
C GLY A 58 1.66 -3.21 -8.37
N LEU A 59 2.68 -4.02 -8.21
CA LEU A 59 2.60 -5.43 -7.82
C LEU A 59 3.38 -5.60 -6.52
N ARG A 60 2.80 -6.35 -5.59
CA ARG A 60 3.45 -6.77 -4.34
C ARG A 60 3.65 -8.27 -4.33
N TYR A 61 4.82 -8.67 -3.84
CA TYR A 61 5.10 -10.02 -3.39
C TYR A 61 5.53 -9.96 -1.92
N GLY A 62 4.77 -10.62 -1.05
CA GLY A 62 5.03 -10.70 0.39
C GLY A 62 5.34 -12.12 0.83
N TRP A 63 6.11 -12.25 1.90
CA TRP A 63 6.49 -13.53 2.50
C TRP A 63 6.31 -13.44 4.02
N VAL A 64 5.34 -14.20 4.55
CA VAL A 64 5.05 -14.26 5.99
C VAL A 64 6.07 -15.15 6.69
N LEU A 65 6.94 -14.54 7.47
CA LEU A 65 8.13 -15.20 8.01
C LEU A 65 7.90 -15.86 9.37
N THR A 66 6.97 -15.33 10.18
CA THR A 66 6.87 -15.75 11.59
C THR A 66 5.51 -16.32 11.96
N ASN A 67 5.49 -17.13 13.02
CA ASN A 67 4.29 -17.42 13.79
C ASN A 67 3.81 -16.14 14.50
N PRO A 68 2.58 -16.12 15.05
CA PRO A 68 2.15 -14.97 15.84
C PRO A 68 3.03 -14.77 17.06
N HIS A 69 3.51 -13.54 17.23
CA HIS A 69 4.30 -13.08 18.38
C HIS A 69 3.57 -11.93 19.06
N LEU A 70 4.08 -11.55 20.24
CA LEU A 70 3.57 -10.53 21.14
C LEU A 70 2.18 -10.85 21.73
N PRO A 71 1.88 -10.32 22.92
CA PRO A 71 0.59 -10.54 23.59
C PRO A 71 -0.47 -9.52 23.19
N GLY A 72 -1.72 -9.86 23.48
CA GLY A 72 -2.86 -8.96 23.39
C GLY A 72 -3.11 -8.39 22.00
N PHE A 73 -3.37 -7.11 21.91
CA PHE A 73 -3.69 -6.43 20.65
C PHE A 73 -2.48 -6.27 19.69
N LEU A 74 -1.26 -6.41 20.21
CA LEU A 74 -0.02 -6.38 19.42
C LEU A 74 0.30 -7.73 18.76
N ARG A 75 -0.45 -8.79 19.12
CA ARG A 75 -0.22 -10.11 18.56
C ARG A 75 -0.34 -10.09 17.05
N GLY A 76 0.69 -10.59 16.37
CA GLY A 76 0.75 -10.54 14.91
C GLY A 76 1.91 -11.32 14.33
N ARG A 77 2.11 -11.22 13.02
CA ARG A 77 3.13 -11.92 12.25
C ARG A 77 3.94 -10.94 11.43
N PHE A 78 5.21 -11.19 11.36
CA PHE A 78 6.12 -10.43 10.52
C PHE A 78 6.08 -10.96 9.08
N GLU A 79 5.99 -10.05 8.14
CA GLU A 79 6.04 -10.29 6.71
C GLU A 79 7.10 -9.39 6.09
N TYR A 80 7.89 -9.94 5.20
CA TYR A 80 8.78 -9.20 4.31
C TYR A 80 8.08 -9.06 2.95
N ALA A 81 8.08 -7.86 2.38
CA ALA A 81 7.44 -7.57 1.12
C ALA A 81 8.36 -6.82 0.15
N VAL A 82 8.13 -7.01 -1.12
CA VAL A 82 8.77 -6.29 -2.22
C VAL A 82 7.67 -5.74 -3.13
N ASP A 83 7.74 -4.44 -3.46
CA ASP A 83 6.83 -3.80 -4.39
C ASP A 83 7.56 -3.39 -5.67
N ALA A 84 6.98 -3.71 -6.83
CA ALA A 84 7.32 -3.13 -8.11
C ALA A 84 6.22 -2.15 -8.52
N LEU A 85 6.58 -0.91 -8.81
CA LEU A 85 5.68 0.16 -9.20
C LEU A 85 5.96 0.57 -10.66
N PRO A 86 5.47 -0.19 -11.66
CA PRO A 86 5.66 0.12 -13.07
C PRO A 86 4.94 1.39 -13.51
N VAL A 87 4.00 1.88 -12.73
CA VAL A 87 3.29 3.14 -12.98
C VAL A 87 3.51 4.06 -11.80
N PHE A 88 4.17 5.18 -12.05
CA PHE A 88 4.35 6.25 -11.07
C PHE A 88 4.24 7.60 -11.78
N ALA A 89 3.33 8.45 -11.31
CA ALA A 89 3.15 9.80 -11.84
C ALA A 89 3.20 10.81 -10.69
N VAL A 90 3.99 11.86 -10.88
CA VAL A 90 4.13 12.97 -9.93
C VAL A 90 3.69 14.25 -10.64
N PHE A 91 2.53 14.76 -10.25
CA PHE A 91 1.93 15.98 -10.78
C PHE A 91 2.47 17.18 -10.00
N GLN A 92 3.41 17.91 -10.60
CA GLN A 92 4.04 19.07 -10.00
C GLN A 92 3.53 20.36 -10.67
N PRO A 93 3.61 21.54 -10.04
CA PRO A 93 3.16 22.80 -10.65
C PRO A 93 3.82 23.10 -12.00
N ALA A 94 5.08 22.72 -12.18
CA ALA A 94 5.84 23.01 -13.39
C ALA A 94 5.69 21.94 -14.48
N ASN A 95 5.49 20.66 -14.10
CA ASN A 95 5.40 19.55 -15.03
C ASN A 95 4.79 18.32 -14.37
N THR A 96 4.50 17.30 -15.16
CA THR A 96 4.22 15.95 -14.67
C THR A 96 5.41 15.05 -14.95
N ALA A 97 5.95 14.42 -13.91
CA ALA A 97 6.99 13.41 -14.03
C ALA A 97 6.37 12.02 -14.03
N TYR A 98 6.73 11.22 -15.01
CA TYR A 98 6.36 9.80 -15.10
C TYR A 98 7.57 8.94 -14.80
N GLY A 99 7.36 7.82 -14.14
CA GLY A 99 8.45 6.96 -13.75
C GLY A 99 8.02 5.56 -13.33
N LEU A 100 8.98 4.87 -12.77
CA LEU A 100 8.82 3.57 -12.16
C LEU A 100 9.53 3.56 -10.80
N GLY A 101 8.97 2.81 -9.85
CA GLY A 101 9.53 2.62 -8.52
C GLY A 101 9.81 1.15 -8.23
N PHE A 102 10.70 0.93 -7.29
CA PHE A 102 11.00 -0.39 -6.76
C PHE A 102 11.29 -0.27 -5.27
N ASP A 103 10.49 -0.93 -4.45
CA ASP A 103 10.63 -0.99 -3.00
C ASP A 103 11.11 -2.38 -2.59
N PRO A 104 12.43 -2.63 -2.53
CA PRO A 104 12.98 -3.94 -2.12
C PRO A 104 12.83 -4.21 -0.63
N LEU A 105 12.55 -3.20 0.19
CA LEU A 105 12.53 -3.30 1.64
C LEU A 105 11.13 -2.96 2.17
N GLY A 106 10.29 -3.97 2.32
CA GLY A 106 8.98 -3.88 2.97
C GLY A 106 8.95 -4.69 4.26
N LEU A 107 8.79 -4.02 5.39
CA LEU A 107 8.69 -4.60 6.72
C LEU A 107 7.26 -4.45 7.21
N LYS A 108 6.48 -5.53 7.21
CA LYS A 108 5.05 -5.50 7.50
C LYS A 108 4.73 -6.34 8.73
N TRP A 109 3.96 -5.76 9.64
CA TRP A 109 3.41 -6.43 10.81
C TRP A 109 1.92 -6.65 10.63
N ASN A 110 1.52 -7.89 10.37
CA ASN A 110 0.13 -8.30 10.26
C ASN A 110 -0.40 -8.66 11.64
N PHE A 111 -1.28 -7.85 12.19
CA PHE A 111 -1.96 -8.15 13.44
C PHE A 111 -2.91 -9.33 13.28
N GLU A 112 -3.25 -9.98 14.39
CA GLU A 112 -4.25 -11.03 14.35
C GLU A 112 -5.58 -10.53 13.80
N ARG A 113 -6.15 -11.33 12.91
CA ARG A 113 -7.42 -11.02 12.27
C ARG A 113 -8.56 -10.94 13.28
N ARG A 114 -9.50 -10.04 13.02
CA ARG A 114 -10.77 -9.91 13.72
C ARG A 114 -11.89 -10.10 12.70
N GLY A 115 -12.52 -11.27 12.72
CA GLY A 115 -13.45 -11.66 11.68
C GLY A 115 -12.77 -11.74 10.32
N ARG A 116 -13.19 -10.91 9.37
CA ARG A 116 -12.61 -10.81 8.03
C ARG A 116 -11.54 -9.73 7.88
N PHE A 117 -11.29 -8.94 8.91
CA PHE A 117 -10.30 -7.86 8.89
C PHE A 117 -8.97 -8.33 9.49
N SER A 118 -7.88 -8.09 8.78
CA SER A 118 -6.50 -8.33 9.25
C SER A 118 -5.74 -7.01 9.14
N PRO A 119 -5.70 -6.20 10.21
CA PRO A 119 -4.97 -4.93 10.21
C PRO A 119 -3.47 -5.16 10.08
N TYR A 120 -2.75 -4.16 9.58
CA TYR A 120 -1.29 -4.19 9.50
C TYR A 120 -0.66 -2.81 9.63
N LEU A 121 0.59 -2.81 10.05
CA LEU A 121 1.52 -1.68 9.94
C LEU A 121 2.64 -2.06 8.99
N GLU A 122 3.14 -1.09 8.23
CA GLU A 122 4.19 -1.34 7.26
C GLU A 122 5.17 -0.16 7.19
N LEU A 123 6.45 -0.48 7.06
CA LEU A 123 7.52 0.43 6.67
C LEU A 123 8.11 -0.07 5.36
N THR A 124 8.30 0.83 4.40
CA THR A 124 8.85 0.48 3.09
C THR A 124 9.95 1.46 2.71
N GLY A 125 11.00 0.94 2.09
CA GLY A 125 12.08 1.74 1.53
C GLY A 125 12.39 1.32 0.11
N GLY A 126 12.60 2.31 -0.78
CA GLY A 126 12.86 2.02 -2.18
C GLY A 126 13.39 3.19 -2.99
N THR A 127 13.40 3.01 -4.31
CA THR A 127 13.89 3.98 -5.28
C THR A 127 12.83 4.32 -6.32
N LEU A 128 12.87 5.55 -6.78
CA LEU A 128 12.01 6.12 -7.82
C LEU A 128 12.88 6.68 -8.95
N PHE A 129 12.62 6.26 -10.17
CA PHE A 129 13.23 6.76 -11.39
C PHE A 129 12.16 7.46 -12.22
N THR A 130 12.40 8.72 -12.59
CA THR A 130 11.44 9.55 -13.32
C THR A 130 12.08 10.19 -14.56
N ASN A 131 11.24 10.52 -15.55
CA ASN A 131 11.69 11.20 -16.78
C ASN A 131 11.97 12.70 -16.58
N HIS A 132 11.50 13.29 -15.48
CA HIS A 132 11.76 14.68 -15.08
C HIS A 132 12.19 14.70 -13.61
N ASN A 133 12.87 15.78 -13.21
CA ASN A 133 13.30 15.97 -11.82
C ASN A 133 12.11 16.00 -10.85
N VAL A 134 12.24 15.32 -9.73
CA VAL A 134 11.26 15.25 -8.64
C VAL A 134 11.97 15.51 -7.30
N PRO A 135 11.65 16.62 -6.60
CA PRO A 135 10.90 17.81 -7.06
C PRO A 135 11.55 18.51 -8.25
N THR A 136 10.77 19.34 -8.95
CA THR A 136 11.29 20.16 -10.05
C THR A 136 12.58 20.91 -9.64
N GLY A 137 13.62 20.83 -10.48
CA GLY A 137 14.92 21.46 -10.24
C GLY A 137 15.87 20.66 -9.34
N THR A 138 15.60 19.39 -9.08
CA THR A 138 16.46 18.52 -8.26
C THR A 138 17.06 17.36 -9.07
N ASN A 139 16.57 16.13 -8.90
CA ASN A 139 17.10 14.91 -9.51
C ASN A 139 15.98 14.00 -10.00
N PRO A 140 16.11 13.29 -11.13
CA PRO A 140 15.15 12.29 -11.56
C PRO A 140 15.27 10.94 -10.81
N VAL A 141 16.34 10.73 -10.06
CA VAL A 141 16.55 9.54 -9.21
C VAL A 141 16.35 9.93 -7.76
N ASN A 142 15.40 9.29 -7.10
CA ASN A 142 15.03 9.57 -5.72
C ASN A 142 14.86 8.29 -4.92
N PHE A 143 14.87 8.44 -3.60
CA PHE A 143 14.49 7.40 -2.64
C PHE A 143 13.08 7.66 -2.12
N MET A 144 12.41 6.59 -1.74
CA MET A 144 11.07 6.61 -1.16
C MET A 144 11.13 5.94 0.20
N ASP A 145 10.86 6.71 1.27
CA ASP A 145 10.69 6.18 2.62
C ASP A 145 9.21 6.28 2.99
N GLN A 146 8.61 5.18 3.42
CA GLN A 146 7.16 5.11 3.55
C GLN A 146 6.77 4.42 4.86
N ALA A 147 5.68 4.90 5.46
CA ALA A 147 5.01 4.27 6.58
C ALA A 147 3.52 4.15 6.28
N ALA A 148 2.92 3.01 6.58
CA ALA A 148 1.53 2.76 6.29
C ALA A 148 0.81 2.04 7.43
N PHE A 149 -0.48 2.35 7.55
CA PHE A 149 -1.45 1.58 8.32
C PHE A 149 -2.57 1.13 7.37
N GLY A 150 -2.89 -0.16 7.39
CA GLY A 150 -3.90 -0.70 6.51
C GLY A 150 -4.63 -1.89 7.10
N THR A 151 -5.54 -2.44 6.32
CA THR A 151 -6.23 -3.68 6.64
C THR A 151 -6.48 -4.50 5.39
N HIS A 152 -6.26 -5.81 5.50
CA HIS A 152 -6.80 -6.77 4.56
C HIS A 152 -8.25 -7.10 4.93
N ILE A 153 -9.11 -7.11 3.93
CA ILE A 153 -10.50 -7.58 4.02
C ILE A 153 -10.50 -8.95 3.34
N LEU A 154 -10.40 -10.00 4.16
CA LEU A 154 -10.26 -11.38 3.71
C LEU A 154 -11.57 -11.87 3.08
N GLY A 155 -11.51 -12.29 1.84
CA GLY A 155 -12.62 -12.84 1.08
C GLY A 155 -12.43 -14.32 0.75
N ALA A 156 -13.43 -14.97 0.15
CA ALA A 156 -13.37 -16.39 -0.21
C ALA A 156 -12.36 -16.67 -1.34
N ARG A 157 -12.20 -15.76 -2.28
CA ARG A 157 -11.35 -15.94 -3.48
C ARG A 157 -10.20 -14.95 -3.53
N TYR A 158 -10.44 -13.69 -3.15
CA TYR A 158 -9.50 -12.60 -3.15
C TYR A 158 -9.60 -11.80 -1.86
N ASN A 159 -8.50 -11.19 -1.46
CA ASN A 159 -8.43 -10.19 -0.41
C ASN A 159 -8.45 -8.81 -1.04
N TRP A 160 -9.15 -7.89 -0.43
CA TRP A 160 -8.97 -6.48 -0.66
C TRP A 160 -8.05 -5.92 0.40
N SER A 161 -7.32 -4.88 0.08
CA SER A 161 -6.61 -4.07 1.07
C SER A 161 -6.98 -2.60 0.93
N LEU A 162 -7.09 -1.93 2.05
CA LEU A 162 -7.22 -0.48 2.15
C LEU A 162 -6.11 0.02 3.06
N GLU A 163 -5.41 1.06 2.62
CA GLU A 163 -4.21 1.55 3.30
C GLU A 163 -4.16 3.07 3.26
N LEU A 164 -3.81 3.67 4.39
CA LEU A 164 -3.36 5.05 4.50
C LEU A 164 -1.84 5.03 4.62
N ARG A 165 -1.16 5.77 3.72
CA ARG A 165 0.30 5.76 3.59
C ARG A 165 0.86 7.18 3.63
N TYR A 166 1.87 7.39 4.45
CA TYR A 166 2.78 8.52 4.34
C TYR A 166 3.98 8.10 3.47
N MET A 167 4.39 8.96 2.53
CA MET A 167 5.56 8.74 1.68
C MET A 167 6.40 10.00 1.64
N HIS A 168 7.69 9.84 1.93
CA HIS A 168 8.73 10.84 1.70
C HIS A 168 9.51 10.47 0.44
N ILE A 169 9.68 11.43 -0.47
CA ILE A 169 10.52 11.29 -1.67
C ILE A 169 11.63 12.32 -1.59
N SER A 170 12.88 11.88 -1.69
CA SER A 170 14.04 12.77 -1.73
C SER A 170 15.21 12.11 -2.44
N ASN A 171 16.17 12.91 -2.89
CA ASN A 171 17.39 12.38 -3.49
C ASN A 171 18.49 12.02 -2.46
N ALA A 172 18.16 12.00 -1.17
CA ALA A 172 19.08 11.71 -0.06
C ALA A 172 20.38 12.54 -0.09
N GLY A 173 20.35 13.73 -0.67
CA GLY A 173 21.53 14.61 -0.79
C GLY A 173 22.46 14.27 -1.95
N LEU A 174 22.08 13.39 -2.88
CA LEU A 174 22.86 13.12 -4.11
C LEU A 174 22.96 14.33 -5.03
N ALA A 175 22.05 15.29 -4.89
CA ALA A 175 22.07 16.56 -5.59
C ALA A 175 21.52 17.68 -4.70
N THR A 176 21.97 18.92 -4.98
CA THR A 176 21.51 20.14 -4.30
C THR A 176 20.69 20.99 -5.27
N PRO A 177 19.50 21.48 -4.87
CA PRO A 177 18.86 21.34 -3.54
C PRO A 177 18.17 19.98 -3.36
N ASN A 178 17.84 19.63 -2.08
CA ASN A 178 17.06 18.43 -1.74
C ASN A 178 15.88 18.78 -0.79
N PRO A 179 14.87 19.50 -1.25
CA PRO A 179 13.74 19.89 -0.40
C PRO A 179 12.79 18.72 -0.06
N GLY A 180 12.85 17.63 -0.82
CA GLY A 180 11.94 16.48 -0.70
C GLY A 180 10.48 16.79 -1.02
N ILE A 181 9.65 15.75 -1.03
CA ILE A 181 8.19 15.81 -1.11
C ILE A 181 7.63 14.85 -0.06
N ASN A 182 6.72 15.33 0.78
CA ASN A 182 5.97 14.52 1.72
C ASN A 182 4.53 14.39 1.23
N THR A 183 3.99 13.19 1.17
CA THR A 183 2.60 12.96 0.75
C THR A 183 1.87 12.05 1.70
N VAL A 184 0.55 12.25 1.80
CA VAL A 184 -0.39 11.28 2.37
C VAL A 184 -1.22 10.71 1.23
N GLN A 185 -1.32 9.39 1.18
CA GLN A 185 -1.93 8.63 0.09
C GLN A 185 -2.93 7.63 0.64
N VAL A 186 -3.94 7.33 -0.17
CA VAL A 186 -4.80 6.16 0.01
C VAL A 186 -4.42 5.14 -1.06
N ARG A 187 -4.20 3.89 -0.65
CA ARG A 187 -3.91 2.77 -1.54
C ARG A 187 -4.99 1.70 -1.41
N LEU A 188 -5.45 1.21 -2.53
CA LEU A 188 -6.35 0.07 -2.65
C LEU A 188 -5.62 -1.08 -3.33
N GLY A 189 -5.81 -2.29 -2.83
CA GLY A 189 -5.22 -3.48 -3.42
C GLY A 189 -6.20 -4.63 -3.50
N ILE A 190 -5.92 -5.55 -4.43
CA ILE A 190 -6.59 -6.83 -4.55
C ILE A 190 -5.53 -7.93 -4.72
N GLY A 191 -5.65 -9.01 -3.96
CA GLY A 191 -4.63 -10.06 -3.96
C GLY A 191 -5.08 -11.36 -3.33
N LYS A 192 -4.09 -12.19 -3.05
CA LYS A 192 -4.27 -13.50 -2.38
C LYS A 192 -3.11 -13.78 -1.44
N PHE A 193 -3.44 -14.48 -0.35
CA PHE A 193 -2.45 -15.23 0.42
C PHE A 193 -2.44 -16.69 -0.05
N TYR A 194 -1.29 -17.19 -0.43
CA TYR A 194 -1.04 -18.59 -0.77
C TYR A 194 -0.42 -19.28 0.44
N ARG A 195 -0.85 -20.50 0.74
CA ARG A 195 -0.22 -21.29 1.80
C ARG A 195 1.19 -21.69 1.39
N GLY A 196 2.14 -21.56 2.30
CA GLY A 196 3.45 -22.17 2.13
C GLY A 196 3.31 -23.70 2.12
N HIS A 197 4.14 -24.37 1.34
CA HIS A 197 4.27 -25.83 1.45
C HIS A 197 4.89 -26.14 2.82
N SER A 198 4.12 -26.80 3.69
CA SER A 198 4.70 -27.42 4.89
C SER A 198 5.61 -28.56 4.44
N ARG A 199 6.90 -28.36 4.58
CA ARG A 199 7.87 -29.48 4.57
C ARG A 199 7.83 -30.17 5.93
#